data_b067441fbd2bc83835cfdabbed44ac05
#
_entry.id   b067441fbd2bc83835cfdabbed44ac05
#
_cell.length_a   1.000
_cell.length_b   1.000
_cell.length_c   1.000
_cell.angle_alpha   90.00
_cell.angle_beta   90.00
_cell.angle_gamma   90.00
#
_symmetry.space_group_name_H-M   'P 1'
#
loop_
_entity.id
_entity.type
_entity.pdbx_description
1 polymer ?
#
loop_
_entity_poly.entity_id
_entity_poly.type
_entity_poly.pdbx_seq_one_letter_code
_entity_poly.pdbx_strand_id
1 'polypeptide(L)'
;MKTGLVLEGGGFRGIYTAGVLDVFLENGISFDGVIGVSAGTAHGCSFLSSQKGRSIDYYTKYCNDPRFISFKNFLKTGNIVGTQFVYHDLPEKLVPYDYEAFKAQKSEFFVTVSNLESGEAEYVKINDMHTDIDYLRASASLPYFSRIVELDNKKYLDGGCCDGIPIKAFREMGYKRNVIVLTRHDGFVKKQEHGLFAKWKYRKYPKFVDALLALHERYNKTLEYIRELERSGEVFVIRPSEELTIGRTEQDVEKVKRVYDIGVRDAEQQVEKLKKWLDKTV
;
A
#
# COMPACT_ATOMS: atom_id res chain seq x y z
N MET A 1 1.15 -24.48 -5.38
CA MET A 1 0.38 -23.29 -5.85
C MET A 1 1.08 -22.05 -5.32
N LYS A 2 1.31 -21.00 -6.15
CA LYS A 2 1.97 -19.76 -5.65
C LYS A 2 1.12 -19.05 -4.60
N THR A 3 1.77 -18.68 -3.49
CA THR A 3 1.19 -17.86 -2.42
C THR A 3 1.45 -16.38 -2.66
N GLY A 4 0.47 -15.54 -2.38
CA GLY A 4 0.56 -14.11 -2.55
C GLY A 4 0.22 -13.32 -1.29
N LEU A 5 0.80 -12.14 -1.17
CA LEU A 5 0.47 -11.15 -0.16
C LEU A 5 -0.05 -9.89 -0.84
N VAL A 6 -1.27 -9.49 -0.53
CA VAL A 6 -1.92 -8.28 -1.07
C VAL A 6 -2.02 -7.22 0.01
N LEU A 7 -1.44 -6.05 -0.23
CA LEU A 7 -1.35 -4.95 0.73
C LEU A 7 -2.15 -3.74 0.25
N GLU A 8 -3.27 -3.47 0.94
CA GLU A 8 -4.13 -2.33 0.65
C GLU A 8 -3.41 -1.00 0.86
N GLY A 9 -3.72 0.00 0.04
CA GLY A 9 -3.34 1.38 0.25
C GLY A 9 -4.13 2.07 1.36
N GLY A 10 -3.53 3.06 2.05
CA GLY A 10 -4.26 3.68 3.15
C GLY A 10 -3.66 4.97 3.73
N GLY A 11 -2.58 5.50 3.18
CA GLY A 11 -1.83 6.59 3.82
C GLY A 11 -1.36 6.15 5.21
N PHE A 12 -1.54 6.99 6.25
CA PHE A 12 -1.13 6.64 7.62
C PHE A 12 -1.87 5.43 8.22
N ARG A 13 -3.05 5.04 7.71
CA ARG A 13 -3.67 3.78 8.14
C ARG A 13 -2.81 2.56 7.78
N GLY A 14 -1.95 2.68 6.78
CA GLY A 14 -0.99 1.62 6.41
C GLY A 14 -0.01 1.24 7.52
N ILE A 15 0.16 2.08 8.55
CA ILE A 15 0.95 1.71 9.74
C ILE A 15 0.40 0.45 10.43
N TYR A 16 -0.91 0.21 10.36
CA TYR A 16 -1.51 -1.07 10.73
C TYR A 16 -0.85 -2.24 9.97
N THR A 17 -0.73 -2.09 8.65
CA THR A 17 -0.05 -3.10 7.80
C THR A 17 1.40 -3.31 8.23
N ALA A 18 2.12 -2.26 8.62
CA ALA A 18 3.49 -2.39 9.13
C ALA A 18 3.56 -3.29 10.37
N GLY A 19 2.63 -3.10 11.33
CA GLY A 19 2.53 -3.97 12.51
C GLY A 19 2.26 -5.43 12.15
N VAL A 20 1.33 -5.68 11.22
CA VAL A 20 1.05 -7.03 10.70
C VAL A 20 2.28 -7.67 10.07
N LEU A 21 3.00 -6.93 9.23
CA LEU A 21 4.17 -7.43 8.53
C LEU A 21 5.35 -7.72 9.46
N ASP A 22 5.52 -6.95 10.53
CA ASP A 22 6.54 -7.20 11.53
C ASP A 22 6.28 -8.51 12.31
N VAL A 23 5.00 -8.83 12.60
CA VAL A 23 4.61 -10.14 13.16
C VAL A 23 4.89 -11.27 12.15
N PHE A 24 4.68 -11.05 10.85
CA PHE A 24 5.01 -12.04 9.83
C PHE A 24 6.52 -12.32 9.80
N LEU A 25 7.35 -11.28 9.86
CA LEU A 25 8.82 -11.43 9.93
C LEU A 25 9.25 -12.22 11.18
N GLU A 26 8.71 -11.91 12.35
CA GLU A 26 9.00 -12.62 13.60
C GLU A 26 8.65 -14.11 13.54
N ASN A 27 7.63 -14.44 12.76
CA ASN A 27 7.13 -15.81 12.62
C ASN A 27 7.65 -16.54 11.38
N GLY A 28 8.60 -15.96 10.64
CA GLY A 28 9.20 -16.56 9.46
C GLY A 28 8.22 -16.77 8.30
N ILE A 29 7.12 -15.98 8.25
CA ILE A 29 6.12 -16.08 7.19
C ILE A 29 6.63 -15.34 5.94
N SER A 30 6.62 -16.03 4.82
CA SER A 30 7.02 -15.49 3.52
C SER A 30 6.02 -15.90 2.43
N PHE A 31 6.11 -15.26 1.27
CA PHE A 31 5.21 -15.45 0.15
C PHE A 31 5.99 -15.54 -1.16
N ASP A 32 5.43 -16.21 -2.19
CA ASP A 32 6.05 -16.26 -3.52
C ASP A 32 5.96 -14.91 -4.24
N GLY A 33 4.99 -14.08 -3.87
CA GLY A 33 4.85 -12.72 -4.41
C GLY A 33 4.12 -11.79 -3.47
N VAL A 34 4.43 -10.50 -3.59
CA VAL A 34 3.82 -9.40 -2.83
C VAL A 34 3.34 -8.34 -3.82
N ILE A 35 2.12 -7.87 -3.65
CA ILE A 35 1.59 -6.73 -4.39
C ILE A 35 1.08 -5.66 -3.43
N GLY A 36 1.50 -4.42 -3.64
CA GLY A 36 1.13 -3.30 -2.78
C GLY A 36 0.56 -2.11 -3.53
N VAL A 37 -0.18 -1.29 -2.79
CA VAL A 37 -0.73 -0.02 -3.25
C VAL A 37 -0.34 1.08 -2.26
N SER A 38 0.25 2.18 -2.73
CA SER A 38 0.51 3.37 -1.88
C SER A 38 1.30 3.00 -0.61
N ALA A 39 0.74 3.23 0.58
CA ALA A 39 1.36 2.83 1.85
C ALA A 39 1.63 1.32 1.93
N GLY A 40 0.77 0.47 1.37
CA GLY A 40 1.00 -0.97 1.29
C GLY A 40 2.29 -1.31 0.54
N THR A 41 2.60 -0.58 -0.52
CA THR A 41 3.88 -0.69 -1.24
C THR A 41 5.08 -0.31 -0.36
N ALA A 42 4.97 0.82 0.37
CA ALA A 42 6.05 1.31 1.24
C ALA A 42 6.37 0.33 2.40
N HIS A 43 5.34 -0.29 2.97
CA HIS A 43 5.55 -1.31 4.03
C HIS A 43 5.96 -2.65 3.45
N GLY A 44 5.44 -3.02 2.27
CA GLY A 44 5.83 -4.23 1.55
C GLY A 44 7.32 -4.27 1.20
N CYS A 45 7.91 -3.13 0.80
CA CYS A 45 9.35 -3.09 0.53
C CYS A 45 10.19 -3.33 1.81
N SER A 46 9.79 -2.78 2.97
CA SER A 46 10.47 -3.03 4.25
C SER A 46 10.34 -4.49 4.70
N PHE A 47 9.19 -5.13 4.46
CA PHE A 47 8.98 -6.55 4.70
C PHE A 47 9.91 -7.41 3.83
N LEU A 48 10.00 -7.11 2.54
CA LEU A 48 10.82 -7.87 1.59
C LEU A 48 12.33 -7.72 1.83
N SER A 49 12.77 -6.61 2.44
CA SER A 49 14.16 -6.44 2.91
C SER A 49 14.39 -7.00 4.31
N SER A 50 13.41 -7.71 4.90
CA SER A 50 13.47 -8.29 6.24
C SER A 50 13.78 -7.28 7.36
N GLN A 51 13.46 -6.01 7.15
CA GLN A 51 13.75 -4.93 8.09
C GLN A 51 12.56 -4.69 9.05
N LYS A 52 12.44 -5.59 10.04
CA LYS A 52 11.46 -5.45 11.13
C LYS A 52 11.60 -4.10 11.83
N GLY A 53 10.46 -3.47 12.12
CA GLY A 53 10.41 -2.19 12.82
C GLY A 53 10.80 -0.96 11.98
N ARG A 54 11.35 -1.15 10.78
CA ARG A 54 11.78 -0.03 9.94
C ARG A 54 10.65 0.96 9.64
N SER A 55 9.48 0.45 9.34
CA SER A 55 8.32 1.30 9.02
C SER A 55 7.89 2.15 10.21
N ILE A 56 7.68 1.57 11.38
CA ILE A 56 7.28 2.33 12.58
C ILE A 56 8.39 3.30 13.02
N ASP A 57 9.66 2.94 12.83
CA ASP A 57 10.80 3.78 13.18
C ASP A 57 10.79 5.10 12.39
N TYR A 58 10.69 5.09 11.06
CA TYR A 58 10.68 6.33 10.30
C TYR A 58 9.38 7.13 10.46
N TYR A 59 8.23 6.49 10.67
CA TYR A 59 6.99 7.23 10.94
C TYR A 59 7.05 7.94 12.29
N THR A 60 7.49 7.29 13.36
CA THR A 60 7.58 7.91 14.69
C THR A 60 8.64 8.99 14.77
N LYS A 61 9.75 8.83 14.04
CA LYS A 61 10.81 9.84 14.01
C LYS A 61 10.46 11.08 13.17
N TYR A 62 9.69 10.90 12.10
CA TYR A 62 9.55 11.94 11.08
C TYR A 62 8.10 12.37 10.77
N CYS A 63 7.05 11.82 11.39
CA CYS A 63 5.68 12.27 11.12
C CYS A 63 5.48 13.77 11.41
N ASN A 64 6.25 14.34 12.33
CA ASN A 64 6.27 15.78 12.66
C ASN A 64 7.29 16.59 11.85
N ASP A 65 8.14 15.94 11.04
CA ASP A 65 9.11 16.65 10.21
C ASP A 65 8.41 17.22 8.97
N PRO A 66 8.45 18.55 8.76
CA PRO A 66 7.80 19.15 7.60
C PRO A 66 8.36 18.68 6.25
N ARG A 67 9.56 18.06 6.23
CA ARG A 67 10.13 17.45 5.02
C ARG A 67 9.46 16.11 4.68
N PHE A 68 8.85 15.44 5.65
CA PHE A 68 8.17 14.16 5.43
C PHE A 68 6.84 14.37 4.70
N ILE A 69 5.83 14.91 5.37
CA ILE A 69 4.53 15.25 4.79
C ILE A 69 4.08 16.61 5.34
N SER A 70 3.87 17.59 4.46
CA SER A 70 3.41 18.92 4.87
C SER A 70 2.76 19.72 3.76
N PHE A 71 1.88 20.63 4.14
CA PHE A 71 1.33 21.62 3.22
C PHE A 71 2.41 22.58 2.68
N LYS A 72 3.49 22.80 3.44
CA LYS A 72 4.66 23.58 2.98
C LYS A 72 5.35 22.90 1.81
N ASN A 73 5.51 21.57 1.83
CA ASN A 73 6.01 20.82 0.69
C ASN A 73 5.11 21.00 -0.52
N PHE A 74 3.79 20.90 -0.33
CA PHE A 74 2.80 21.07 -1.40
C PHE A 74 2.93 22.44 -2.06
N LEU A 75 3.00 23.51 -1.31
CA LEU A 75 3.16 24.87 -1.84
C LEU A 75 4.49 25.05 -2.59
N LYS A 76 5.57 24.47 -2.08
CA LYS A 76 6.92 24.62 -2.66
C LYS A 76 7.12 23.75 -3.90
N THR A 77 6.63 22.51 -3.89
CA THR A 77 6.99 21.48 -4.88
C THR A 77 5.79 20.96 -5.69
N GLY A 78 4.57 21.20 -5.25
CA GLY A 78 3.36 20.58 -5.77
C GLY A 78 3.11 19.16 -5.26
N ASN A 79 3.92 18.68 -4.29
CA ASN A 79 3.79 17.39 -3.65
C ASN A 79 3.63 17.58 -2.14
N ILE A 80 2.61 16.97 -1.53
CA ILE A 80 2.45 16.99 -0.08
C ILE A 80 3.53 16.15 0.63
N VAL A 81 3.94 15.06 0.00
CA VAL A 81 5.07 14.22 0.43
C VAL A 81 6.36 14.83 -0.07
N GLY A 82 7.35 14.98 0.79
CA GLY A 82 8.67 15.47 0.42
C GLY A 82 9.45 14.43 -0.36
N THR A 83 9.42 14.52 -1.69
CA THR A 83 9.96 13.50 -2.59
C THR A 83 11.43 13.19 -2.31
N GLN A 84 12.28 14.24 -2.26
CA GLN A 84 13.70 14.05 -1.96
C GLN A 84 13.92 13.42 -0.59
N PHE A 85 13.18 13.86 0.41
CA PHE A 85 13.30 13.36 1.77
C PHE A 85 12.90 11.89 1.90
N VAL A 86 11.71 11.53 1.39
CA VAL A 86 11.11 10.20 1.60
C VAL A 86 11.76 9.12 0.73
N TYR A 87 12.10 9.44 -0.51
CA TYR A 87 12.57 8.44 -1.48
C TYR A 87 14.10 8.43 -1.67
N HIS A 88 14.83 9.40 -1.08
CA HIS A 88 16.28 9.45 -1.17
C HIS A 88 16.95 9.64 0.19
N ASP A 89 16.72 10.77 0.90
CA ASP A 89 17.45 11.03 2.15
C ASP A 89 17.12 10.00 3.26
N LEU A 90 15.87 9.58 3.35
CA LEU A 90 15.41 8.63 4.35
C LEU A 90 16.01 7.23 4.13
N PRO A 91 15.87 6.58 2.96
CA PRO A 91 16.41 5.25 2.73
C PRO A 91 17.94 5.22 2.60
N GLU A 92 18.58 6.31 2.18
CA GLU A 92 20.02 6.34 1.98
C GLU A 92 20.81 6.72 3.24
N LYS A 93 20.22 7.53 4.15
CA LYS A 93 20.99 8.18 5.23
C LYS A 93 20.34 8.06 6.60
N LEU A 94 19.02 8.25 6.69
CA LEU A 94 18.35 8.51 7.98
C LEU A 94 17.80 7.24 8.62
N VAL A 95 17.20 6.37 7.81
CA VAL A 95 16.73 5.02 8.16
C VAL A 95 17.10 4.12 6.99
N PRO A 96 18.36 3.67 6.93
CA PRO A 96 18.90 2.99 5.76
C PRO A 96 18.05 1.79 5.32
N TYR A 97 17.86 1.70 4.01
CA TYR A 97 17.19 0.56 3.40
C TYR A 97 18.22 -0.53 3.05
N ASP A 98 17.89 -1.77 3.32
CA ASP A 98 18.74 -2.90 2.98
C ASP A 98 18.47 -3.38 1.55
N TYR A 99 19.14 -2.75 0.59
CA TYR A 99 19.03 -3.08 -0.83
C TYR A 99 19.52 -4.49 -1.15
N GLU A 100 20.57 -4.96 -0.45
CA GLU A 100 21.12 -6.28 -0.66
C GLU A 100 20.17 -7.37 -0.14
N ALA A 101 19.55 -7.19 1.01
CA ALA A 101 18.53 -8.10 1.50
C ALA A 101 17.31 -8.14 0.55
N PHE A 102 16.88 -7.01 0.04
CA PHE A 102 15.80 -6.97 -0.97
C PHE A 102 16.20 -7.74 -2.24
N LYS A 103 17.41 -7.59 -2.71
CA LYS A 103 17.91 -8.27 -3.93
C LYS A 103 18.08 -9.78 -3.72
N ALA A 104 18.42 -10.20 -2.51
CA ALA A 104 18.65 -11.61 -2.17
C ALA A 104 17.35 -12.41 -1.94
N GLN A 105 16.23 -11.72 -1.63
CA GLN A 105 14.95 -12.38 -1.38
C GLN A 105 14.35 -12.96 -2.68
N LYS A 106 13.46 -13.96 -2.55
CA LYS A 106 12.94 -14.73 -3.69
C LYS A 106 11.53 -14.32 -4.14
N SER A 107 10.82 -13.53 -3.35
CA SER A 107 9.45 -13.13 -3.66
C SER A 107 9.42 -12.14 -4.82
N GLU A 108 8.47 -12.26 -5.71
CA GLU A 108 8.22 -11.24 -6.72
C GLU A 108 7.51 -10.04 -6.09
N PHE A 109 7.95 -8.83 -6.38
CA PHE A 109 7.32 -7.61 -5.84
C PHE A 109 6.66 -6.79 -6.93
N PHE A 110 5.38 -6.46 -6.72
CA PHE A 110 4.58 -5.67 -7.66
C PHE A 110 4.05 -4.42 -6.97
N VAL A 111 4.12 -3.32 -7.71
CA VAL A 111 3.62 -2.01 -7.28
C VAL A 111 2.46 -1.61 -8.19
N THR A 112 1.33 -1.25 -7.59
CA THR A 112 0.16 -0.78 -8.31
C THR A 112 0.24 0.71 -8.53
N VAL A 113 0.09 1.15 -9.78
CA VAL A 113 0.01 2.56 -10.19
C VAL A 113 -1.23 2.80 -11.04
N SER A 114 -1.75 4.02 -11.06
CA SER A 114 -2.87 4.39 -11.93
C SER A 114 -2.38 5.17 -13.14
N ASN A 115 -2.56 4.62 -14.33
CA ASN A 115 -2.23 5.27 -15.57
C ASN A 115 -3.32 6.31 -15.94
N LEU A 116 -2.91 7.56 -16.13
CA LEU A 116 -3.86 8.64 -16.40
C LEU A 116 -4.48 8.58 -17.80
N GLU A 117 -3.74 8.05 -18.76
CA GLU A 117 -4.18 8.03 -20.17
C GLU A 117 -5.18 6.91 -20.44
N SER A 118 -4.95 5.73 -19.86
CA SER A 118 -5.88 4.60 -19.95
C SER A 118 -7.02 4.66 -18.95
N GLY A 119 -6.81 5.30 -17.78
CA GLY A 119 -7.73 5.26 -16.63
C GLY A 119 -7.73 3.89 -15.92
N GLU A 120 -6.70 3.08 -16.12
CA GLU A 120 -6.59 1.73 -15.60
C GLU A 120 -5.41 1.60 -14.62
N ALA A 121 -5.44 0.58 -13.76
CA ALA A 121 -4.31 0.22 -12.93
C ALA A 121 -3.27 -0.53 -13.77
N GLU A 122 -2.00 -0.24 -13.51
CA GLU A 122 -0.87 -1.04 -13.98
C GLU A 122 -0.12 -1.62 -12.78
N TYR A 123 0.40 -2.82 -12.95
CA TYR A 123 1.07 -3.58 -11.89
C TYR A 123 2.51 -3.81 -12.30
N VAL A 124 3.38 -2.97 -11.78
CA VAL A 124 4.79 -2.92 -12.19
C VAL A 124 5.61 -3.83 -11.29
N LYS A 125 6.32 -4.79 -11.89
CA LYS A 125 7.26 -5.64 -11.17
C LYS A 125 8.52 -4.83 -10.82
N ILE A 126 8.88 -4.82 -9.55
CA ILE A 126 10.09 -4.15 -9.04
C ILE A 126 11.22 -5.18 -9.00
N ASN A 127 12.28 -4.89 -9.73
CA ASN A 127 13.45 -5.75 -9.80
C ASN A 127 14.65 -5.17 -9.01
N ASP A 128 14.76 -3.84 -8.99
CA ASP A 128 15.84 -3.13 -8.31
C ASP A 128 15.29 -1.87 -7.64
N MET A 129 15.45 -1.76 -6.32
CA MET A 129 14.93 -0.62 -5.55
C MET A 129 15.66 0.70 -5.82
N HIS A 130 16.88 0.68 -6.38
CA HIS A 130 17.58 1.90 -6.78
C HIS A 130 16.99 2.50 -8.07
N THR A 131 16.70 1.65 -9.06
CA THR A 131 16.20 2.11 -10.37
C THR A 131 14.69 2.29 -10.36
N ASP A 132 13.96 1.46 -9.61
CA ASP A 132 12.51 1.36 -9.68
C ASP A 132 11.79 2.17 -8.58
N ILE A 133 12.53 2.89 -7.72
CA ILE A 133 11.98 3.66 -6.58
C ILE A 133 10.89 4.65 -7.00
N ASP A 134 10.97 5.20 -8.21
CA ASP A 134 9.99 6.14 -8.71
C ASP A 134 8.62 5.50 -8.98
N TYR A 135 8.53 4.18 -9.17
CA TYR A 135 7.23 3.50 -9.20
C TYR A 135 6.57 3.41 -7.81
N LEU A 136 7.38 3.29 -6.73
CA LEU A 136 6.86 3.39 -5.36
C LEU A 136 6.34 4.80 -5.10
N ARG A 137 7.08 5.82 -5.57
CA ARG A 137 6.64 7.22 -5.52
C ARG A 137 5.35 7.45 -6.30
N ALA A 138 5.23 6.91 -7.51
CA ALA A 138 4.02 7.00 -8.33
C ALA A 138 2.82 6.36 -7.62
N SER A 139 3.02 5.16 -7.04
CA SER A 139 1.99 4.43 -6.28
C SER A 139 1.44 5.21 -5.08
N ALA A 140 2.24 6.10 -4.48
CA ALA A 140 1.88 6.94 -3.34
C ALA A 140 1.58 8.41 -3.71
N SER A 141 1.52 8.74 -4.99
CA SER A 141 1.26 10.10 -5.48
C SER A 141 -0.23 10.40 -5.50
N LEU A 142 -0.76 10.91 -4.37
CA LEU A 142 -2.18 11.19 -4.17
C LEU A 142 -2.73 12.18 -5.18
N PRO A 143 -3.93 11.94 -5.77
CA PRO A 143 -4.59 12.91 -6.61
C PRO A 143 -4.82 14.22 -5.85
N TYR A 144 -4.68 15.35 -6.55
CA TYR A 144 -4.77 16.73 -6.06
C TYR A 144 -3.58 17.20 -5.20
N PHE A 145 -2.91 16.31 -4.49
CA PHE A 145 -1.85 16.60 -3.52
C PHE A 145 -0.45 16.19 -4.00
N SER A 146 -0.34 15.67 -5.21
CA SER A 146 0.93 15.32 -5.85
C SER A 146 0.96 15.75 -7.31
N ARG A 147 2.16 15.97 -7.83
CA ARG A 147 2.38 16.08 -9.26
C ARG A 147 2.19 14.73 -9.92
N ILE A 148 1.78 14.74 -11.17
CA ILE A 148 1.78 13.57 -12.03
C ILE A 148 3.22 13.08 -12.17
N VAL A 149 3.44 11.78 -12.01
CA VAL A 149 4.74 11.12 -12.16
C VAL A 149 4.83 10.60 -13.59
N GLU A 150 5.87 11.00 -14.30
CA GLU A 150 6.12 10.55 -15.67
C GLU A 150 7.26 9.51 -15.65
N LEU A 151 6.98 8.29 -16.08
CA LEU A 151 7.91 7.16 -16.17
C LEU A 151 7.63 6.40 -17.46
N ASP A 152 8.66 6.04 -18.20
CA ASP A 152 8.57 5.25 -19.42
C ASP A 152 7.54 5.78 -20.43
N ASN A 153 7.50 7.10 -20.62
CA ASN A 153 6.54 7.82 -21.47
C ASN A 153 5.06 7.69 -21.06
N LYS A 154 4.79 7.26 -19.85
CA LYS A 154 3.44 7.16 -19.25
C LYS A 154 3.31 8.10 -18.05
N LYS A 155 2.07 8.39 -17.69
CA LYS A 155 1.72 9.32 -16.61
C LYS A 155 0.95 8.61 -15.52
N TYR A 156 1.45 8.69 -14.29
CA TYR A 156 0.96 7.93 -13.17
C TYR A 156 0.57 8.81 -11.97
N LEU A 157 -0.42 8.33 -11.24
CA LEU A 157 -0.76 8.73 -9.86
C LEU A 157 -1.00 7.48 -9.01
N ASP A 158 -1.37 7.70 -7.72
CA ASP A 158 -1.60 6.67 -6.71
C ASP A 158 -2.44 5.51 -7.26
N GLY A 159 -1.93 4.30 -7.08
CA GLY A 159 -2.57 3.08 -7.56
C GLY A 159 -3.99 2.90 -7.05
N GLY A 160 -4.28 3.40 -5.85
CA GLY A 160 -5.61 3.36 -5.24
C GLY A 160 -6.68 4.16 -6.01
N CYS A 161 -6.31 5.01 -6.97
CA CYS A 161 -7.28 5.67 -7.84
C CYS A 161 -7.98 4.67 -8.78
N CYS A 162 -7.28 3.64 -9.23
CA CYS A 162 -7.81 2.63 -10.14
C CYS A 162 -8.00 1.27 -9.48
N ASP A 163 -7.09 0.82 -8.60
CA ASP A 163 -7.23 -0.43 -7.87
C ASP A 163 -6.58 -0.34 -6.48
N GLY A 164 -7.40 -0.14 -5.45
CA GLY A 164 -6.93 0.00 -4.06
C GLY A 164 -6.60 -1.31 -3.36
N ILE A 165 -7.06 -2.45 -3.90
CA ILE A 165 -6.85 -3.81 -3.35
C ILE A 165 -6.71 -4.76 -4.55
N PRO A 166 -5.52 -4.94 -5.12
CA PRO A 166 -5.29 -5.58 -6.44
C PRO A 166 -5.41 -7.12 -6.42
N ILE A 167 -6.36 -7.66 -5.65
CA ILE A 167 -6.55 -9.11 -5.51
C ILE A 167 -6.93 -9.80 -6.82
N LYS A 168 -7.79 -9.18 -7.63
CA LYS A 168 -8.25 -9.79 -8.89
C LYS A 168 -7.08 -9.95 -9.85
N ALA A 169 -6.34 -8.87 -10.10
CA ALA A 169 -5.17 -8.88 -10.97
C ALA A 169 -4.10 -9.84 -10.45
N PHE A 170 -3.85 -9.87 -9.15
CA PHE A 170 -2.84 -10.76 -8.58
C PHE A 170 -3.20 -12.24 -8.73
N ARG A 171 -4.49 -12.58 -8.61
CA ARG A 171 -4.98 -13.92 -8.93
C ARG A 171 -4.85 -14.27 -10.41
N GLU A 172 -5.04 -13.32 -11.32
CA GLU A 172 -4.83 -13.48 -12.76
C GLU A 172 -3.35 -13.70 -13.12
N MET A 173 -2.42 -13.09 -12.37
CA MET A 173 -0.98 -13.31 -12.47
C MET A 173 -0.54 -14.70 -11.97
N GLY A 174 -1.46 -15.52 -11.43
CA GLY A 174 -1.18 -16.88 -11.00
C GLY A 174 -1.02 -17.06 -9.49
N TYR A 175 -1.09 -15.99 -8.70
CA TYR A 175 -1.10 -16.07 -7.22
C TYR A 175 -2.52 -16.40 -6.76
N LYS A 176 -2.87 -17.69 -6.77
CA LYS A 176 -4.26 -18.09 -6.47
C LYS A 176 -4.57 -18.11 -4.99
N ARG A 177 -3.56 -18.29 -4.13
CA ARG A 177 -3.68 -18.39 -2.68
C ARG A 177 -3.11 -17.14 -2.03
N ASN A 178 -3.97 -16.26 -1.54
CA ASN A 178 -3.56 -14.94 -1.08
C ASN A 178 -3.88 -14.67 0.38
N VAL A 179 -2.91 -14.06 1.08
CA VAL A 179 -3.13 -13.33 2.32
C VAL A 179 -3.38 -11.87 1.96
N ILE A 180 -4.45 -11.28 2.49
CA ILE A 180 -4.84 -9.89 2.21
C ILE A 180 -4.78 -9.11 3.51
N VAL A 181 -4.01 -8.03 3.54
CA VAL A 181 -3.98 -7.10 4.66
C VAL A 181 -4.76 -5.85 4.28
N LEU A 182 -5.88 -5.63 4.96
CA LEU A 182 -6.74 -4.46 4.77
C LEU A 182 -6.44 -3.38 5.82
N THR A 183 -6.72 -2.14 5.48
CA THR A 183 -6.56 -0.96 6.36
C THR A 183 -7.90 -0.41 6.85
N ARG A 184 -8.98 -1.15 6.60
CA ARG A 184 -10.33 -0.83 7.05
C ARG A 184 -10.93 -2.00 7.81
N HIS A 185 -11.65 -1.67 8.88
CA HIS A 185 -12.42 -2.64 9.68
C HIS A 185 -13.54 -3.28 8.86
N ASP A 186 -14.08 -4.38 9.34
CA ASP A 186 -15.22 -5.02 8.67
C ASP A 186 -16.46 -4.10 8.71
N GLY A 187 -17.29 -4.21 7.68
CA GLY A 187 -18.47 -3.35 7.50
C GLY A 187 -18.17 -1.96 6.92
N PHE A 188 -16.90 -1.58 6.68
CA PHE A 188 -16.60 -0.32 6.03
C PHE A 188 -17.18 -0.26 4.61
N VAL A 189 -17.83 0.88 4.28
CA VAL A 189 -18.33 1.19 2.95
C VAL A 189 -17.73 2.51 2.49
N LYS A 190 -17.02 2.47 1.37
CA LYS A 190 -16.42 3.66 0.78
C LYS A 190 -17.48 4.54 0.14
N LYS A 191 -17.51 5.82 0.54
CA LYS A 191 -18.39 6.83 -0.05
C LYS A 191 -17.72 7.51 -1.24
N GLN A 192 -18.54 8.15 -2.10
CA GLN A 192 -18.01 8.94 -3.20
C GLN A 192 -17.28 10.17 -2.66
N GLU A 193 -16.02 10.31 -3.03
CA GLU A 193 -15.14 11.41 -2.59
C GLU A 193 -14.82 12.40 -3.75
N HIS A 194 -14.98 11.97 -5.00
CA HIS A 194 -14.58 12.71 -6.18
C HIS A 194 -15.81 13.23 -6.94
N GLY A 195 -15.71 14.45 -7.47
CA GLY A 195 -16.81 15.10 -8.18
C GLY A 195 -16.33 16.09 -9.24
N LEU A 196 -16.99 17.24 -9.34
CA LEU A 196 -16.71 18.29 -10.35
C LEU A 196 -15.25 18.75 -10.35
N PHE A 197 -14.60 18.78 -9.19
CA PHE A 197 -13.19 19.16 -9.08
C PHE A 197 -12.28 18.18 -9.81
N ALA A 198 -12.55 16.88 -9.77
CA ALA A 198 -11.82 15.87 -10.55
C ALA A 198 -11.94 16.16 -12.05
N LYS A 199 -13.15 16.45 -12.53
CA LYS A 199 -13.42 16.78 -13.94
C LYS A 199 -12.65 18.01 -14.40
N TRP A 200 -12.55 19.04 -13.56
CA TRP A 200 -11.80 20.25 -13.87
C TRP A 200 -10.28 20.01 -13.84
N LYS A 201 -9.77 19.39 -12.77
CA LYS A 201 -8.33 19.20 -12.52
C LYS A 201 -7.71 18.27 -13.56
N TYR A 202 -8.39 17.16 -13.87
CA TYR A 202 -7.91 16.12 -14.78
C TYR A 202 -8.61 16.09 -16.13
N ARG A 203 -9.14 17.24 -16.60
CA ARG A 203 -9.87 17.36 -17.88
C ARG A 203 -9.11 16.84 -19.10
N LYS A 204 -7.77 16.78 -19.04
CA LYS A 204 -6.93 16.23 -20.10
C LYS A 204 -6.91 14.69 -20.11
N TYR A 205 -7.44 14.06 -19.06
CA TYR A 205 -7.40 12.61 -18.84
C TYR A 205 -8.82 12.10 -18.50
N PRO A 206 -9.74 12.11 -19.48
CA PRO A 206 -11.15 11.79 -19.20
C PRO A 206 -11.35 10.39 -18.63
N LYS A 207 -10.62 9.39 -19.14
CA LYS A 207 -10.70 8.02 -18.61
C LYS A 207 -10.27 7.92 -17.15
N PHE A 208 -9.24 8.66 -16.75
CA PHE A 208 -8.84 8.75 -15.34
C PHE A 208 -9.89 9.45 -14.48
N VAL A 209 -10.57 10.47 -15.01
CA VAL A 209 -11.70 11.10 -14.34
C VAL A 209 -12.82 10.09 -14.09
N ASP A 210 -13.18 9.29 -15.09
CA ASP A 210 -14.19 8.23 -14.96
C ASP A 210 -13.76 7.20 -13.91
N ALA A 211 -12.48 6.81 -13.91
CA ALA A 211 -11.92 5.92 -12.89
C ALA A 211 -12.04 6.50 -11.47
N LEU A 212 -11.76 7.79 -11.27
CA LEU A 212 -11.92 8.47 -9.97
C LEU A 212 -13.38 8.52 -9.51
N LEU A 213 -14.30 8.82 -10.43
CA LEU A 213 -15.73 8.89 -10.10
C LEU A 213 -16.31 7.53 -9.71
N ALA A 214 -15.88 6.46 -10.36
CA ALA A 214 -16.29 5.08 -10.08
C ALA A 214 -15.48 4.39 -8.95
N LEU A 215 -14.49 5.07 -8.35
CA LEU A 215 -13.56 4.47 -7.38
C LEU A 215 -14.29 3.82 -6.20
N HIS A 216 -15.29 4.51 -5.63
CA HIS A 216 -16.02 4.02 -4.45
C HIS A 216 -16.82 2.74 -4.76
N GLU A 217 -17.47 2.66 -5.91
CA GLU A 217 -18.21 1.46 -6.32
C GLU A 217 -17.27 0.29 -6.56
N ARG A 218 -16.17 0.53 -7.30
CA ARG A 218 -15.16 -0.51 -7.58
C ARG A 218 -14.54 -1.05 -6.30
N TYR A 219 -14.18 -0.17 -5.36
CA TYR A 219 -13.63 -0.55 -4.07
C TYR A 219 -14.61 -1.42 -3.27
N ASN A 220 -15.87 -1.01 -3.17
CA ASN A 220 -16.89 -1.76 -2.44
C ASN A 220 -17.15 -3.14 -3.06
N LYS A 221 -17.23 -3.23 -4.40
CA LYS A 221 -17.33 -4.51 -5.12
C LYS A 221 -16.10 -5.41 -4.87
N THR A 222 -14.92 -4.83 -4.73
CA THR A 222 -13.72 -5.61 -4.38
C THR A 222 -13.80 -6.14 -2.95
N LEU A 223 -14.31 -5.37 -1.98
CA LEU A 223 -14.54 -5.87 -0.63
C LEU A 223 -15.58 -7.01 -0.60
N GLU A 224 -16.64 -6.93 -1.38
CA GLU A 224 -17.64 -8.02 -1.52
C GLU A 224 -16.97 -9.28 -2.08
N TYR A 225 -16.20 -9.16 -3.15
CA TYR A 225 -15.46 -10.27 -3.73
C TYR A 225 -14.46 -10.90 -2.73
N ILE A 226 -13.76 -10.08 -1.95
CA ILE A 226 -12.86 -10.59 -0.89
C ILE A 226 -13.64 -11.39 0.16
N ARG A 227 -14.82 -10.91 0.59
CA ARG A 227 -15.66 -11.64 1.55
C ARG A 227 -16.14 -12.99 1.00
N GLU A 228 -16.42 -13.09 -0.29
CA GLU A 228 -16.76 -14.36 -0.94
C GLU A 228 -15.58 -15.33 -0.91
N LEU A 229 -14.38 -14.87 -1.30
CA LEU A 229 -13.17 -15.68 -1.27
C LEU A 229 -12.77 -16.09 0.16
N GLU A 230 -12.96 -15.22 1.14
CA GLU A 230 -12.70 -15.52 2.56
C GLU A 230 -13.64 -16.62 3.06
N ARG A 231 -14.94 -16.54 2.74
CA ARG A 231 -15.93 -17.58 3.09
C ARG A 231 -15.65 -18.94 2.43
N SER A 232 -15.14 -18.94 1.21
CA SER A 232 -14.74 -20.17 0.52
C SER A 232 -13.38 -20.72 1.00
N GLY A 233 -12.63 -19.96 1.81
CA GLY A 233 -11.30 -20.33 2.30
C GLY A 233 -10.18 -20.16 1.27
N GLU A 234 -10.46 -19.52 0.14
CA GLU A 234 -9.47 -19.27 -0.91
C GLU A 234 -8.46 -18.17 -0.55
N VAL A 235 -8.86 -17.26 0.33
CA VAL A 235 -7.98 -16.21 0.85
C VAL A 235 -8.01 -16.19 2.38
N PHE A 236 -6.93 -15.66 2.97
CA PHE A 236 -6.86 -15.34 4.39
C PHE A 236 -6.83 -13.82 4.54
N VAL A 237 -7.73 -13.24 5.33
CA VAL A 237 -7.84 -11.79 5.46
C VAL A 237 -7.49 -11.36 6.87
N ILE A 238 -6.54 -10.41 6.98
CA ILE A 238 -6.24 -9.68 8.20
C ILE A 238 -6.75 -8.26 8.02
N ARG A 239 -7.63 -7.82 8.90
CA ARG A 239 -8.23 -6.47 8.90
C ARG A 239 -8.28 -5.91 10.31
N PRO A 240 -8.29 -4.57 10.47
CA PRO A 240 -8.39 -3.96 11.78
C PRO A 240 -9.62 -4.45 12.54
N SER A 241 -9.40 -4.89 13.78
CA SER A 241 -10.47 -5.31 14.71
C SER A 241 -11.34 -4.14 15.18
N GLU A 242 -10.87 -2.90 14.99
CA GLU A 242 -11.57 -1.66 15.34
C GLU A 242 -11.34 -0.59 14.25
N GLU A 243 -12.13 0.47 14.24
CA GLU A 243 -11.93 1.59 13.33
C GLU A 243 -10.62 2.32 13.65
N LEU A 244 -9.72 2.45 12.65
CA LEU A 244 -8.47 3.18 12.80
C LEU A 244 -8.73 4.69 12.78
N THR A 245 -8.68 5.32 13.95
CA THR A 245 -8.90 6.77 14.15
C THR A 245 -7.66 7.58 13.79
N ILE A 246 -7.20 7.47 12.53
CA ILE A 246 -6.03 8.18 12.01
C ILE A 246 -6.35 8.79 10.64
N GLY A 247 -5.86 10.00 10.40
CA GLY A 247 -6.03 10.70 9.12
C GLY A 247 -5.18 10.12 7.99
N ARG A 248 -5.31 10.71 6.78
CA ARG A 248 -4.40 10.40 5.66
C ARG A 248 -3.00 10.95 5.89
N THR A 249 -2.91 12.02 6.66
CA THR A 249 -1.67 12.63 7.18
C THR A 249 -1.85 12.79 8.68
N GLU A 250 -0.89 12.36 9.47
CA GLU A 250 -0.93 12.42 10.93
C GLU A 250 0.40 12.93 11.46
N GLN A 251 0.36 13.71 12.53
CA GLN A 251 1.54 14.24 13.20
C GLN A 251 1.64 13.80 14.67
N ASP A 252 0.59 13.16 15.16
CA ASP A 252 0.56 12.62 16.53
C ASP A 252 1.24 11.24 16.56
N VAL A 253 2.44 11.21 17.15
CA VAL A 253 3.27 10.00 17.29
C VAL A 253 2.54 8.89 18.06
N GLU A 254 1.76 9.25 19.09
CA GLU A 254 1.05 8.26 19.91
C GLU A 254 -0.10 7.61 19.12
N LYS A 255 -0.78 8.36 18.26
CA LYS A 255 -1.75 7.76 17.34
C LYS A 255 -1.10 6.83 16.32
N VAL A 256 0.07 7.20 15.81
CA VAL A 256 0.86 6.36 14.90
C VAL A 256 1.22 5.04 15.57
N LYS A 257 1.78 5.08 16.79
CA LYS A 257 2.11 3.89 17.58
C LYS A 257 0.87 3.02 17.85
N ARG A 258 -0.22 3.63 18.31
CA ARG A 258 -1.47 2.91 18.58
C ARG A 258 -1.96 2.13 17.35
N VAL A 259 -1.94 2.74 16.17
CA VAL A 259 -2.38 2.07 14.93
C VAL A 259 -1.45 0.91 14.58
N TYR A 260 -0.15 1.06 14.78
CA TYR A 260 0.83 -0.02 14.64
C TYR A 260 0.55 -1.17 15.62
N ASP A 261 0.34 -0.86 16.91
CA ASP A 261 0.07 -1.85 17.96
C ASP A 261 -1.24 -2.63 17.71
N ILE A 262 -2.26 -1.98 17.13
CA ILE A 262 -3.46 -2.67 16.67
C ILE A 262 -3.10 -3.71 15.59
N GLY A 263 -2.23 -3.36 14.65
CA GLY A 263 -1.75 -4.28 13.62
C GLY A 263 -0.99 -5.48 14.17
N VAL A 264 -0.09 -5.23 15.12
CA VAL A 264 0.64 -6.29 15.84
C VAL A 264 -0.32 -7.22 16.54
N ARG A 265 -1.20 -6.69 17.40
CA ARG A 265 -2.17 -7.46 18.18
C ARG A 265 -3.07 -8.32 17.28
N ASP A 266 -3.62 -7.74 16.23
CA ASP A 266 -4.56 -8.43 15.34
C ASP A 266 -3.87 -9.55 14.55
N ALA A 267 -2.59 -9.36 14.19
CA ALA A 267 -1.80 -10.40 13.53
C ALA A 267 -1.39 -11.51 14.50
N GLU A 268 -0.92 -11.19 15.71
CA GLU A 268 -0.57 -12.19 16.75
C GLU A 268 -1.74 -13.11 17.06
N GLN A 269 -2.96 -12.57 17.16
CA GLN A 269 -4.16 -13.37 17.42
C GLN A 269 -4.52 -14.33 16.27
N GLN A 270 -4.00 -14.09 15.06
CA GLN A 270 -4.34 -14.86 13.88
C GLN A 270 -3.15 -15.66 13.32
N VAL A 271 -1.93 -15.45 13.79
CA VAL A 271 -0.72 -16.01 13.21
C VAL A 271 -0.73 -17.54 13.15
N GLU A 272 -1.19 -18.22 14.19
CA GLU A 272 -1.27 -19.68 14.21
C GLU A 272 -2.35 -20.24 13.25
N LYS A 273 -3.44 -19.50 13.07
CA LYS A 273 -4.46 -19.85 12.06
C LYS A 273 -3.92 -19.65 10.66
N LEU A 274 -3.16 -18.56 10.46
CA LEU A 274 -2.52 -18.25 9.19
C LEU A 274 -1.49 -19.31 8.81
N LYS A 275 -0.63 -19.72 9.72
CA LYS A 275 0.35 -20.82 9.47
C LYS A 275 -0.36 -22.09 9.03
N LYS A 276 -1.35 -22.52 9.79
CA LYS A 276 -2.18 -23.70 9.42
C LYS A 276 -2.88 -23.54 8.08
N TRP A 277 -3.29 -22.31 7.73
CA TRP A 277 -3.90 -22.05 6.43
C TRP A 277 -2.85 -22.09 5.30
N LEU A 278 -1.64 -21.56 5.51
CA LEU A 278 -0.53 -21.63 4.54
C LEU A 278 -0.05 -23.07 4.32
N ASP A 279 -0.02 -23.91 5.35
CA ASP A 279 0.45 -25.31 5.29
C ASP A 279 -0.54 -26.27 4.59
N LYS A 280 -1.80 -25.89 4.48
CA LYS A 280 -2.78 -26.71 3.75
C LYS A 280 -2.40 -26.78 2.27
N THR A 281 -1.86 -27.90 1.86
CA THR A 281 -1.68 -28.26 0.45
C THR A 281 -3.08 -28.48 -0.15
N VAL A 282 -3.46 -27.68 -1.14
CA VAL A 282 -4.68 -27.89 -1.92
C VAL A 282 -4.37 -28.72 -3.14
#